data_ef06a29a88e755adf28a6a51a5bcf6d8
#
_entry.id   ef06a29a88e755adf28a6a51a5bcf6d8
#
_cell.length_a   1.000
_cell.length_b   1.000
_cell.length_c   1.000
_cell.angle_alpha   90.00
_cell.angle_beta   90.00
_cell.angle_gamma   90.00
#
_symmetry.space_group_name_H-M   'P 1'
#
loop_
_entity.id
_entity.type
_entity.pdbx_description
1 polymer ?
#
loop_
_entity_poly.entity_id
_entity_poly.type
_entity_poly.pdbx_seq_one_letter_code
_entity_poly.pdbx_strand_id
1 'polypeptide(L)'
;CIRDRLRELGFIVLMDDFGSGYSSLNMLKDISVDVLKIDTRFLEAGRDGNTKGKEILESVIKMAKWIGLSIIAEGVETDEQKNFLLDRGCNYAQGFYFSRAIDEESFGKLISDPNNVANENLDNVFDNTIEIEELLHSDFMTEGLLNNILGGVALYSLSNDGNKLNVLKANEFYYSITKNYPKNVTAGGYDGLENLHPDDREKAIKAFRESKTAGNKGVSVQDRNVFGEDVIWLSIKIFYLASREDCSIYYASVSDSSEQMGVLSKLNM
;
A
#
# COMPACT_ATOMS: atom_id res chain seq x y z
N CYS A 1 13.43 16.79 -5.50
CA CYS A 1 13.55 15.99 -6.75
C CYS A 1 12.53 16.51 -7.77
N ILE A 2 12.77 16.35 -9.08
CA ILE A 2 11.81 16.79 -10.14
C ILE A 2 10.44 16.16 -9.91
N ARG A 3 10.41 14.87 -9.62
CA ARG A 3 9.20 14.12 -9.32
C ARG A 3 8.37 14.75 -8.17
N ASP A 4 9.02 15.08 -7.05
CA ASP A 4 8.32 15.64 -5.88
C ASP A 4 7.70 17.00 -6.24
N ARG A 5 8.40 17.76 -7.07
CA ARG A 5 7.88 19.02 -7.60
C ARG A 5 6.68 18.84 -8.52
N LEU A 6 6.66 17.78 -9.35
CA LEU A 6 5.50 17.45 -10.20
C LEU A 6 4.29 17.10 -9.33
N ARG A 7 4.46 16.31 -8.26
CA ARG A 7 3.38 15.98 -7.32
C ARG A 7 2.85 17.21 -6.58
N GLU A 8 3.73 18.12 -6.15
CA GLU A 8 3.33 19.41 -5.56
C GLU A 8 2.48 20.26 -6.50
N LEU A 9 2.69 20.13 -7.82
CA LEU A 9 1.92 20.81 -8.86
C LEU A 9 0.62 20.07 -9.24
N GLY A 10 0.31 18.95 -8.57
CA GLY A 10 -0.91 18.16 -8.79
C GLY A 10 -0.80 17.12 -9.90
N PHE A 11 0.41 16.84 -10.43
CA PHE A 11 0.58 15.76 -11.40
C PHE A 11 0.56 14.40 -10.72
N ILE A 12 -0.12 13.44 -11.36
CA ILE A 12 -0.09 12.02 -11.01
C ILE A 12 1.18 11.42 -11.58
N VAL A 13 1.97 10.76 -10.73
CA VAL A 13 3.25 10.15 -11.13
C VAL A 13 3.09 8.65 -11.24
N LEU A 14 3.37 8.11 -12.42
CA LEU A 14 3.30 6.69 -12.72
C LEU A 14 4.70 6.08 -12.71
N MET A 15 4.80 4.83 -12.21
CA MET A 15 5.96 3.97 -12.44
C MET A 15 5.61 3.02 -13.58
N ASP A 16 6.38 3.12 -14.66
CA ASP A 16 6.19 2.32 -15.88
C ASP A 16 7.07 1.06 -15.88
N ASP A 17 6.72 0.08 -16.70
CA ASP A 17 7.47 -1.17 -16.92
C ASP A 17 7.74 -1.97 -15.63
N PHE A 18 6.83 -1.96 -14.66
CA PHE A 18 7.02 -2.74 -13.44
C PHE A 18 7.05 -4.24 -13.75
N GLY A 19 8.13 -4.89 -13.34
CA GLY A 19 8.35 -6.34 -13.58
C GLY A 19 9.29 -6.67 -14.72
N SER A 20 9.76 -5.66 -15.47
CA SER A 20 10.69 -5.86 -16.58
C SER A 20 12.15 -6.14 -16.13
N GLY A 21 12.47 -6.03 -14.84
CA GLY A 21 13.83 -6.24 -14.32
C GLY A 21 13.92 -6.43 -12.82
N TYR A 22 15.09 -6.84 -12.35
CA TYR A 22 15.39 -7.14 -10.94
C TYR A 22 15.26 -5.95 -9.97
N SER A 23 15.15 -4.72 -10.49
CA SER A 23 15.19 -3.50 -9.68
C SER A 23 13.82 -2.94 -9.28
N SER A 24 12.73 -3.44 -9.86
CA SER A 24 11.41 -2.81 -9.76
C SER A 24 10.86 -2.77 -8.33
N LEU A 25 11.05 -3.82 -7.55
CA LEU A 25 10.53 -3.92 -6.18
C LEU A 25 11.29 -3.04 -5.18
N ASN A 26 12.62 -2.96 -5.30
CA ASN A 26 13.43 -2.05 -4.48
C ASN A 26 13.11 -0.58 -4.78
N MET A 27 12.79 -0.28 -6.03
CA MET A 27 12.39 1.08 -6.42
C MET A 27 11.08 1.52 -5.77
N LEU A 28 10.11 0.63 -5.57
CA LEU A 28 8.85 0.97 -4.90
C LEU A 28 9.05 1.41 -3.45
N LYS A 29 10.06 0.88 -2.76
CA LYS A 29 10.41 1.28 -1.40
C LYS A 29 10.88 2.73 -1.32
N ASP A 30 11.66 3.17 -2.30
CA ASP A 30 12.37 4.45 -2.28
C ASP A 30 11.67 5.54 -3.09
N ILE A 31 10.70 5.17 -3.94
CA ILE A 31 10.05 6.06 -4.88
C ILE A 31 8.57 6.22 -4.54
N SER A 32 8.17 7.44 -4.14
CA SER A 32 6.75 7.79 -4.00
C SER A 32 6.14 7.99 -5.38
N VAL A 33 5.29 7.06 -5.81
CA VAL A 33 4.47 7.13 -7.03
C VAL A 33 2.99 7.00 -6.66
N ASP A 34 2.13 7.34 -7.59
CA ASP A 34 0.67 7.31 -7.39
C ASP A 34 0.05 6.10 -8.11
N VAL A 35 0.65 5.68 -9.22
CA VAL A 35 0.16 4.59 -10.07
C VAL A 35 1.30 3.65 -10.47
N LEU A 36 1.01 2.36 -10.49
CA LEU A 36 1.89 1.29 -10.93
C LEU A 36 1.41 0.71 -12.25
N LYS A 37 2.20 0.79 -13.31
CA LYS A 37 1.93 0.12 -14.59
C LYS A 37 2.65 -1.22 -14.63
N ILE A 38 1.88 -2.29 -14.78
CA ILE A 38 2.38 -3.67 -14.77
C ILE A 38 2.59 -4.13 -16.21
N ASP A 39 3.81 -4.57 -16.52
CA ASP A 39 4.21 -5.05 -17.84
C ASP A 39 3.48 -6.36 -18.24
N THR A 40 3.19 -6.49 -19.54
CA THR A 40 2.60 -7.68 -20.18
C THR A 40 3.28 -8.99 -19.87
N ARG A 41 4.59 -9.00 -19.57
CA ARG A 41 5.34 -10.22 -19.28
C ARG A 41 4.77 -11.02 -18.12
N PHE A 42 4.13 -10.37 -17.16
CA PHE A 42 3.40 -11.07 -16.10
C PHE A 42 2.15 -11.78 -16.64
N LEU A 43 1.49 -11.21 -17.64
CA LEU A 43 0.32 -11.81 -18.28
C LEU A 43 0.70 -12.98 -19.20
N GLU A 44 1.85 -12.89 -19.87
CA GLU A 44 2.36 -13.93 -20.77
C GLU A 44 2.85 -15.18 -20.03
N ALA A 45 3.43 -15.01 -18.84
CA ALA A 45 3.89 -16.12 -18.01
C ALA A 45 2.78 -17.13 -17.65
N GLY A 46 1.51 -16.78 -17.86
CA GLY A 46 0.37 -17.69 -17.68
C GLY A 46 -0.05 -18.47 -18.92
N ARG A 47 0.52 -18.19 -20.13
CA ARG A 47 0.11 -18.86 -21.39
C ARG A 47 0.56 -20.33 -21.47
N ASP A 48 1.69 -20.68 -20.88
CA ASP A 48 2.27 -22.04 -20.98
C ASP A 48 1.82 -23.00 -19.86
N GLY A 49 0.68 -22.75 -19.21
CA GLY A 49 0.22 -23.55 -18.07
C GLY A 49 1.06 -23.29 -16.80
N ASN A 50 1.95 -22.32 -16.81
CA ASN A 50 2.76 -21.92 -15.66
C ASN A 50 1.92 -21.05 -14.71
N THR A 51 1.37 -21.68 -13.68
CA THR A 51 0.58 -21.01 -12.63
C THR A 51 1.37 -19.92 -11.88
N LYS A 52 2.70 -20.07 -11.80
CA LYS A 52 3.58 -19.11 -11.09
C LYS A 52 3.47 -17.68 -11.57
N GLY A 53 3.32 -17.46 -12.88
CA GLY A 53 3.17 -16.09 -13.42
C GLY A 53 1.87 -15.43 -12.96
N LYS A 54 0.77 -16.18 -12.94
CA LYS A 54 -0.53 -15.70 -12.43
C LYS A 54 -0.47 -15.43 -10.92
N GLU A 55 0.19 -16.29 -10.15
CA GLU A 55 0.39 -16.12 -8.70
C GLU A 55 1.23 -14.89 -8.37
N ILE A 56 2.32 -14.65 -9.14
CA ILE A 56 3.16 -13.47 -8.99
C ILE A 56 2.36 -12.20 -9.32
N LEU A 57 1.61 -12.19 -10.43
CA LEU A 57 0.78 -11.05 -10.80
C LEU A 57 -0.28 -10.75 -9.73
N GLU A 58 -0.94 -11.77 -9.22
CA GLU A 58 -1.90 -11.61 -8.11
C GLU A 58 -1.24 -11.01 -6.87
N SER A 59 -0.04 -11.48 -6.50
CA SER A 59 0.73 -10.95 -5.37
C SER A 59 1.12 -9.48 -5.59
N VAL A 60 1.51 -9.11 -6.81
CA VAL A 60 1.83 -7.71 -7.17
C VAL A 60 0.60 -6.82 -7.10
N ILE A 61 -0.56 -7.28 -7.58
CA ILE A 61 -1.82 -6.54 -7.50
C ILE A 61 -2.19 -6.31 -6.03
N LYS A 62 -2.17 -7.36 -5.22
CA LYS A 62 -2.44 -7.27 -3.78
C LYS A 62 -1.48 -6.28 -3.10
N MET A 63 -0.18 -6.42 -3.35
CA MET A 63 0.85 -5.54 -2.80
C MET A 63 0.60 -4.07 -3.16
N ALA A 64 0.36 -3.76 -4.43
CA ALA A 64 0.15 -2.38 -4.87
C ALA A 64 -1.08 -1.76 -4.19
N LYS A 65 -2.18 -2.50 -4.09
CA LYS A 65 -3.37 -2.08 -3.33
C LYS A 65 -3.02 -1.79 -1.87
N TRP A 66 -2.22 -2.64 -1.23
CA TRP A 66 -1.83 -2.49 0.18
C TRP A 66 -1.05 -1.21 0.47
N ILE A 67 -0.18 -0.83 -0.47
CA ILE A 67 0.58 0.43 -0.35
C ILE A 67 -0.17 1.64 -0.90
N GLY A 68 -1.46 1.47 -1.25
CA GLY A 68 -2.32 2.54 -1.74
C GLY A 68 -1.98 2.99 -3.16
N LEU A 69 -1.38 2.12 -4.00
CA LEU A 69 -1.10 2.40 -5.39
C LEU A 69 -2.22 1.90 -6.28
N SER A 70 -2.66 2.75 -7.20
CA SER A 70 -3.50 2.33 -8.31
C SER A 70 -2.70 1.52 -9.31
N ILE A 71 -3.36 0.57 -9.99
CA ILE A 71 -2.71 -0.35 -10.91
C ILE A 71 -3.31 -0.19 -12.29
N ILE A 72 -2.43 -0.12 -13.29
CA ILE A 72 -2.79 -0.24 -14.71
C ILE A 72 -2.08 -1.47 -15.27
N ALA A 73 -2.83 -2.45 -15.75
CA ALA A 73 -2.25 -3.60 -16.45
C ALA A 73 -2.09 -3.26 -17.93
N GLU A 74 -0.87 -3.44 -18.45
CA GLU A 74 -0.58 -3.22 -19.87
C GLU A 74 -0.64 -4.52 -20.68
N GLY A 75 -0.91 -4.39 -21.99
CA GLY A 75 -0.87 -5.48 -22.93
C GLY A 75 -1.95 -6.53 -22.77
N VAL A 76 -3.13 -6.13 -22.32
CA VAL A 76 -4.30 -7.02 -22.30
C VAL A 76 -4.76 -7.27 -23.73
N GLU A 77 -4.76 -8.57 -24.15
CA GLU A 77 -5.10 -8.98 -25.50
C GLU A 77 -6.34 -9.89 -25.56
N THR A 78 -6.73 -10.51 -24.42
CA THR A 78 -7.80 -11.50 -24.38
C THR A 78 -8.82 -11.21 -23.29
N ASP A 79 -10.05 -11.70 -23.49
CA ASP A 79 -11.12 -11.61 -22.49
C ASP A 79 -10.76 -12.36 -21.19
N GLU A 80 -10.04 -13.49 -21.31
CA GLU A 80 -9.56 -14.24 -20.14
C GLU A 80 -8.62 -13.38 -19.27
N GLN A 81 -7.67 -12.65 -19.90
CA GLN A 81 -6.77 -11.76 -19.18
C GLN A 81 -7.52 -10.61 -18.50
N LYS A 82 -8.48 -10.00 -19.22
CA LYS A 82 -9.32 -8.93 -18.65
C LYS A 82 -10.08 -9.44 -17.41
N ASN A 83 -10.77 -10.57 -17.53
CA ASN A 83 -11.57 -11.12 -16.43
C ASN A 83 -10.68 -11.52 -15.24
N PHE A 84 -9.52 -12.12 -15.49
CA PHE A 84 -8.53 -12.42 -14.47
C PHE A 84 -8.12 -11.19 -13.67
N LEU A 85 -7.90 -10.06 -14.33
CA LEU A 85 -7.52 -8.79 -13.71
C LEU A 85 -8.68 -8.19 -12.91
N LEU A 86 -9.89 -8.19 -13.48
CA LEU A 86 -11.09 -7.68 -12.81
C LEU A 86 -11.41 -8.47 -11.53
N ASP A 87 -11.34 -9.81 -11.58
CA ASP A 87 -11.58 -10.68 -10.41
C ASP A 87 -10.63 -10.39 -9.25
N ARG A 88 -9.46 -9.78 -9.55
CA ARG A 88 -8.45 -9.38 -8.55
C ARG A 88 -8.48 -7.88 -8.24
N GLY A 89 -9.50 -7.21 -8.78
CA GLY A 89 -9.72 -5.78 -8.56
C GLY A 89 -8.66 -4.90 -9.19
N CYS A 90 -8.05 -5.32 -10.32
CA CYS A 90 -7.31 -4.44 -11.21
C CYS A 90 -8.30 -3.88 -12.25
N ASN A 91 -8.79 -2.68 -11.98
CA ASN A 91 -9.89 -2.07 -12.74
C ASN A 91 -9.42 -1.27 -13.96
N TYR A 92 -8.12 -1.03 -14.08
CA TYR A 92 -7.55 -0.27 -15.19
C TYR A 92 -6.62 -1.14 -16.02
N ALA A 93 -6.84 -1.13 -17.32
CA ALA A 93 -6.05 -1.91 -18.25
C ALA A 93 -5.93 -1.19 -19.60
N GLN A 94 -4.82 -1.45 -20.28
CA GLN A 94 -4.62 -1.04 -21.67
C GLN A 94 -4.10 -2.23 -22.49
N GLY A 95 -4.43 -2.27 -23.78
CA GLY A 95 -3.94 -3.32 -24.68
C GLY A 95 -4.81 -3.49 -25.92
N PHE A 96 -4.42 -4.41 -26.78
CA PHE A 96 -5.09 -4.65 -28.05
C PHE A 96 -6.49 -5.24 -27.90
N TYR A 97 -6.83 -5.75 -26.74
CA TYR A 97 -8.20 -6.14 -26.43
C TYR A 97 -9.16 -4.96 -26.54
N PHE A 98 -8.74 -3.77 -26.12
CA PHE A 98 -9.57 -2.55 -26.12
C PHE A 98 -9.44 -1.80 -27.45
N SER A 99 -8.21 -1.49 -27.85
CA SER A 99 -7.92 -0.81 -29.11
C SER A 99 -6.46 -0.98 -29.51
N ARG A 100 -6.18 -1.02 -30.81
CA ARG A 100 -4.84 -0.78 -31.35
C ARG A 100 -4.57 0.71 -31.41
N ALA A 101 -3.32 1.10 -31.68
CA ALA A 101 -2.99 2.49 -31.99
C ALA A 101 -3.81 2.97 -33.20
N ILE A 102 -4.49 4.08 -33.04
CA ILE A 102 -5.36 4.71 -34.05
C ILE A 102 -4.87 6.14 -34.30
N ASP A 103 -5.23 6.69 -35.46
CA ASP A 103 -4.93 8.07 -35.81
C ASP A 103 -5.76 9.07 -34.99
N GLU A 104 -5.36 10.34 -35.04
CA GLU A 104 -5.97 11.44 -34.29
C GLU A 104 -7.46 11.60 -34.57
N GLU A 105 -7.89 11.48 -35.86
CA GLU A 105 -9.30 11.63 -36.24
C GLU A 105 -10.16 10.51 -35.64
N SER A 106 -9.68 9.27 -35.73
CA SER A 106 -10.34 8.08 -35.16
C SER A 106 -10.40 8.16 -33.63
N PHE A 107 -9.33 8.62 -32.98
CA PHE A 107 -9.31 8.86 -31.55
C PHE A 107 -10.32 9.96 -31.15
N GLY A 108 -10.36 11.06 -31.89
CA GLY A 108 -11.34 12.13 -31.63
C GLY A 108 -12.79 11.64 -31.71
N LYS A 109 -13.11 10.75 -32.66
CA LYS A 109 -14.42 10.12 -32.76
C LYS A 109 -14.71 9.20 -31.56
N LEU A 110 -13.71 8.42 -31.16
CA LEU A 110 -13.83 7.48 -30.03
C LEU A 110 -14.17 8.19 -28.73
N ILE A 111 -13.45 9.26 -28.39
CA ILE A 111 -13.65 10.01 -27.13
C ILE A 111 -14.88 10.95 -27.19
N SER A 112 -15.40 11.23 -28.37
CA SER A 112 -16.61 12.05 -28.53
C SER A 112 -17.91 11.26 -28.27
N ASP A 113 -17.84 9.92 -28.26
CA ASP A 113 -18.96 9.07 -27.88
C ASP A 113 -19.05 8.96 -26.35
N PRO A 114 -20.16 9.44 -25.73
CA PRO A 114 -20.33 9.39 -24.28
C PRO A 114 -20.27 7.97 -23.70
N ASN A 115 -20.54 6.93 -24.51
CA ASN A 115 -20.48 5.55 -24.05
C ASN A 115 -19.03 5.04 -23.91
N ASN A 116 -18.08 5.72 -24.53
CA ASN A 116 -16.66 5.36 -24.49
C ASN A 116 -15.87 6.14 -23.43
N VAL A 117 -16.49 7.13 -22.81
CA VAL A 117 -15.84 7.98 -21.80
C VAL A 117 -16.59 7.84 -20.48
N ALA A 118 -15.92 7.30 -19.47
CA ALA A 118 -16.46 7.27 -18.13
C ALA A 118 -16.55 8.71 -17.58
N ASN A 119 -17.75 9.11 -17.12
CA ASN A 119 -17.96 10.36 -16.42
C ASN A 119 -17.63 10.24 -14.91
N GLU A 120 -16.60 9.48 -14.57
CA GLU A 120 -16.18 9.34 -13.19
C GLU A 120 -15.27 10.51 -12.82
N ASN A 121 -15.51 11.11 -11.67
CA ASN A 121 -14.55 12.03 -11.07
C ASN A 121 -13.22 11.28 -10.87
N LEU A 122 -12.11 11.86 -11.32
CA LEU A 122 -10.77 11.29 -11.17
C LEU A 122 -10.45 10.94 -9.71
N ASP A 123 -11.11 11.57 -8.76
CA ASP A 123 -10.98 11.26 -7.33
C ASP A 123 -11.52 9.85 -6.96
N ASN A 124 -12.48 9.31 -7.73
CA ASN A 124 -13.03 7.97 -7.55
C ASN A 124 -12.32 6.91 -8.44
N VAL A 125 -11.60 7.35 -9.46
CA VAL A 125 -10.90 6.46 -10.41
C VAL A 125 -9.81 5.65 -9.70
N PHE A 126 -9.29 6.15 -8.58
CA PHE A 126 -8.22 5.53 -7.81
C PHE A 126 -8.69 5.08 -6.41
N ASP A 127 -10.00 4.81 -6.25
CA ASP A 127 -10.52 4.24 -5.00
C ASP A 127 -10.12 2.76 -4.91
N ASN A 128 -8.99 2.54 -4.23
CA ASN A 128 -8.48 1.21 -3.89
C ASN A 128 -9.15 0.74 -2.59
N THR A 129 -10.48 0.52 -2.63
CA THR A 129 -11.17 -0.12 -1.51
C THR A 129 -10.67 -1.56 -1.35
N ILE A 130 -9.82 -1.76 -0.34
CA ILE A 130 -9.40 -3.09 0.06
C ILE A 130 -10.50 -3.66 0.93
N GLU A 131 -11.01 -4.85 0.58
CA GLU A 131 -11.89 -5.62 1.46
C GLU A 131 -11.12 -5.97 2.74
N ILE A 132 -11.50 -5.33 3.86
CA ILE A 132 -10.81 -5.50 5.16
C ILE A 132 -10.84 -6.97 5.60
N GLU A 133 -11.92 -7.67 5.28
CA GLU A 133 -12.07 -9.10 5.51
C GLU A 133 -10.99 -9.90 4.77
N GLU A 134 -10.70 -9.56 3.52
CA GLU A 134 -9.63 -10.18 2.75
C GLU A 134 -8.25 -9.94 3.37
N LEU A 135 -7.99 -8.73 3.86
CA LEU A 135 -6.76 -8.40 4.59
C LEU A 135 -6.61 -9.21 5.89
N LEU A 136 -7.69 -9.35 6.65
CA LEU A 136 -7.65 -10.07 7.93
C LEU A 136 -7.49 -11.58 7.75
N HIS A 137 -7.99 -12.14 6.65
CA HIS A 137 -7.97 -13.57 6.36
C HIS A 137 -6.85 -14.04 5.42
N SER A 138 -6.13 -13.11 4.76
CA SER A 138 -5.07 -13.50 3.83
C SER A 138 -3.81 -14.01 4.56
N ASP A 139 -3.23 -15.10 4.07
CA ASP A 139 -1.89 -15.57 4.47
C ASP A 139 -0.77 -14.67 3.93
N PHE A 140 -1.16 -13.66 3.17
CA PHE A 140 -0.33 -12.70 2.50
C PHE A 140 0.65 -11.95 3.43
N MET A 141 0.26 -11.72 4.69
CA MET A 141 1.12 -11.08 5.70
C MET A 141 2.35 -11.92 6.08
N THR A 142 2.34 -13.20 5.70
CA THR A 142 3.43 -14.14 6.01
C THR A 142 4.35 -14.45 4.82
N GLU A 143 4.00 -13.97 3.62
CA GLU A 143 4.82 -14.24 2.44
C GLU A 143 6.14 -13.46 2.46
N GLY A 144 7.25 -14.20 2.44
CA GLY A 144 8.60 -13.66 2.60
C GLY A 144 9.03 -12.59 1.58
N LEU A 145 8.39 -12.55 0.39
CA LEU A 145 8.65 -11.50 -0.61
C LEU A 145 8.24 -10.10 -0.10
N LEU A 146 7.12 -10.01 0.63
CA LEU A 146 6.59 -8.75 1.13
C LEU A 146 7.31 -8.27 2.38
N ASN A 147 7.76 -9.21 3.21
CA ASN A 147 8.59 -8.89 4.38
C ASN A 147 9.85 -8.10 3.99
N ASN A 148 10.44 -8.43 2.86
CA ASN A 148 11.67 -7.78 2.40
C ASN A 148 11.43 -6.45 1.65
N ILE A 149 10.22 -6.22 1.12
CA ILE A 149 9.93 -5.06 0.26
C ILE A 149 9.28 -3.94 1.05
N LEU A 150 8.27 -4.26 1.84
CA LEU A 150 7.44 -3.26 2.53
C LEU A 150 7.97 -2.90 3.92
N GLY A 151 8.95 -3.64 4.43
CA GLY A 151 9.39 -3.51 5.81
C GLY A 151 8.37 -4.08 6.79
N GLY A 152 8.28 -3.52 7.98
CA GLY A 152 7.28 -3.88 8.97
C GLY A 152 5.91 -3.36 8.55
N VAL A 153 4.92 -4.24 8.55
CA VAL A 153 3.54 -3.90 8.16
C VAL A 153 2.57 -4.41 9.21
N ALA A 154 1.61 -3.58 9.59
CA ALA A 154 0.56 -3.97 10.52
C ALA A 154 -0.80 -3.35 10.20
N LEU A 155 -1.85 -4.10 10.53
CA LEU A 155 -3.22 -3.62 10.61
C LEU A 155 -3.54 -3.23 12.04
N TYR A 156 -4.12 -2.05 12.20
CA TYR A 156 -4.51 -1.53 13.50
C TYR A 156 -6.01 -1.27 13.56
N SER A 157 -6.57 -1.39 14.75
CA SER A 157 -7.88 -0.81 15.07
C SER A 157 -7.71 0.26 16.14
N LEU A 158 -8.33 1.41 15.94
CA LEU A 158 -8.45 2.46 16.95
C LEU A 158 -9.92 2.59 17.34
N SER A 159 -10.22 2.44 18.63
CA SER A 159 -11.58 2.64 19.14
C SER A 159 -12.07 4.06 18.89
N ASN A 160 -13.40 4.25 18.74
CA ASN A 160 -13.98 5.56 18.42
C ASN A 160 -13.71 6.61 19.51
N ASP A 161 -13.57 6.19 20.76
CA ASP A 161 -13.16 7.05 21.89
C ASP A 161 -11.65 7.38 21.87
N GLY A 162 -10.87 6.63 21.08
CA GLY A 162 -9.42 6.79 20.95
C GLY A 162 -8.60 6.22 22.09
N ASN A 163 -9.21 5.42 22.98
CA ASN A 163 -8.55 4.92 24.18
C ASN A 163 -7.83 3.58 23.94
N LYS A 164 -8.19 2.85 22.89
CA LYS A 164 -7.61 1.55 22.56
C LYS A 164 -7.08 1.55 21.14
N LEU A 165 -5.79 1.31 21.00
CA LEU A 165 -5.14 1.04 19.73
C LEU A 165 -4.67 -0.42 19.75
N ASN A 166 -5.29 -1.28 18.95
CA ASN A 166 -4.90 -2.68 18.88
C ASN A 166 -4.20 -2.97 17.56
N VAL A 167 -3.17 -3.83 17.60
CA VAL A 167 -2.60 -4.48 16.41
C VAL A 167 -3.42 -5.72 16.13
N LEU A 168 -4.14 -5.71 15.01
CA LEU A 168 -5.01 -6.83 14.60
C LEU A 168 -4.19 -7.93 13.92
N LYS A 169 -3.25 -7.53 13.07
CA LYS A 169 -2.38 -8.42 12.31
C LYS A 169 -1.10 -7.70 11.95
N ALA A 170 0.03 -8.42 11.89
CA ALA A 170 1.29 -7.87 11.44
C ALA A 170 2.15 -8.95 10.76
N ASN A 171 3.11 -8.53 9.93
CA ASN A 171 4.07 -9.44 9.31
C ASN A 171 5.27 -9.72 10.24
N GLU A 172 6.07 -10.75 9.92
CA GLU A 172 7.23 -11.11 10.72
C GLU A 172 8.26 -9.97 10.83
N PHE A 173 8.40 -9.19 9.77
CA PHE A 173 9.33 -8.07 9.76
C PHE A 173 8.91 -6.95 10.74
N TYR A 174 7.60 -6.69 10.88
CA TYR A 174 7.07 -5.81 11.92
C TYR A 174 7.49 -6.27 13.31
N TYR A 175 7.31 -7.56 13.61
CA TYR A 175 7.71 -8.12 14.92
C TYR A 175 9.21 -8.04 15.14
N SER A 176 10.03 -8.26 14.10
CA SER A 176 11.48 -8.16 14.21
C SER A 176 11.97 -6.75 14.54
N ILE A 177 11.34 -5.72 13.95
CA ILE A 177 11.65 -4.30 14.20
C ILE A 177 11.14 -3.87 15.57
N THR A 178 9.85 -4.13 15.82
CA THR A 178 9.17 -3.62 17.03
C THR A 178 9.49 -4.44 18.27
N LYS A 179 10.13 -5.61 18.12
CA LYS A 179 10.38 -6.58 19.20
C LYS A 179 9.12 -7.02 19.95
N ASN A 180 7.95 -6.69 19.42
CA ASN A 180 6.65 -6.91 20.07
C ASN A 180 6.01 -8.22 19.58
N TYR A 181 6.50 -9.34 20.09
CA TYR A 181 5.93 -10.66 19.83
C TYR A 181 4.76 -10.92 20.80
N PRO A 182 3.53 -10.94 20.33
CA PRO A 182 2.39 -11.14 21.23
C PRO A 182 2.43 -12.54 21.85
N LYS A 183 2.34 -12.61 23.17
CA LYS A 183 2.27 -13.89 23.89
C LYS A 183 0.91 -14.57 23.71
N ASN A 184 -0.15 -13.77 23.50
CA ASN A 184 -1.51 -14.24 23.26
C ASN A 184 -2.19 -13.28 22.25
N VAL A 185 -2.41 -13.74 21.03
CA VAL A 185 -3.22 -13.02 20.04
C VAL A 185 -4.67 -13.45 20.19
N THR A 186 -5.53 -12.54 20.56
CA THR A 186 -6.98 -12.75 20.56
C THR A 186 -7.60 -12.36 19.23
N ALA A 187 -8.87 -12.69 18.99
CA ALA A 187 -9.59 -12.24 17.79
C ALA A 187 -9.65 -10.68 17.67
N GLY A 188 -9.49 -9.97 18.79
CA GLY A 188 -9.43 -8.49 18.84
C GLY A 188 -8.02 -7.92 18.73
N GLY A 189 -6.98 -8.74 18.45
CA GLY A 189 -5.60 -8.31 18.40
C GLY A 189 -4.94 -8.19 19.78
N TYR A 190 -3.90 -7.39 19.87
CA TYR A 190 -3.18 -7.06 21.10
C TYR A 190 -2.92 -5.55 21.20
N ASP A 191 -2.62 -5.07 22.41
CA ASP A 191 -2.42 -3.63 22.68
C ASP A 191 -1.22 -3.08 21.90
N GLY A 192 -1.48 -2.18 20.96
CA GLY A 192 -0.47 -1.51 20.16
C GLY A 192 0.26 -0.39 20.90
N LEU A 193 -0.20 -0.01 22.09
CA LEU A 193 0.42 1.01 22.94
C LEU A 193 1.31 0.43 24.05
N GLU A 194 1.35 -0.90 24.20
CA GLU A 194 2.04 -1.56 25.31
C GLU A 194 3.51 -1.14 25.43
N ASN A 195 4.23 -1.19 24.31
CA ASN A 195 5.66 -0.86 24.26
C ASN A 195 5.94 0.58 23.80
N LEU A 196 4.91 1.36 23.53
CA LEU A 196 5.07 2.74 23.09
C LEU A 196 5.45 3.63 24.28
N HIS A 197 6.50 4.46 24.09
CA HIS A 197 6.92 5.43 25.12
C HIS A 197 5.74 6.28 25.58
N PRO A 198 5.53 6.49 26.90
CA PRO A 198 4.35 7.20 27.41
C PRO A 198 4.14 8.57 26.78
N ASP A 199 5.22 9.36 26.58
CA ASP A 199 5.15 10.71 26.00
C ASP A 199 4.73 10.70 24.51
N ASP A 200 4.88 9.58 23.81
CA ASP A 200 4.57 9.47 22.37
C ASP A 200 3.14 8.96 22.12
N ARG A 201 2.44 8.45 23.14
CA ARG A 201 1.10 7.84 22.99
C ARG A 201 0.06 8.81 22.43
N GLU A 202 0.00 10.03 22.96
CA GLU A 202 -0.95 11.04 22.48
C GLU A 202 -0.68 11.43 21.03
N LYS A 203 0.61 11.62 20.70
CA LYS A 203 1.07 11.94 19.35
C LYS A 203 0.72 10.83 18.35
N ALA A 204 0.93 9.56 18.73
CA ALA A 204 0.58 8.42 17.91
C ALA A 204 -0.92 8.36 17.63
N ILE A 205 -1.77 8.42 18.67
CA ILE A 205 -3.23 8.41 18.53
C ILE A 205 -3.71 9.57 17.65
N LYS A 206 -3.12 10.74 17.79
CA LYS A 206 -3.42 11.92 16.97
C LYS A 206 -3.11 11.63 15.49
N ALA A 207 -1.94 11.03 15.18
CA ALA A 207 -1.56 10.66 13.83
C ALA A 207 -2.55 9.67 13.18
N PHE A 208 -3.02 8.67 13.93
CA PHE A 208 -4.08 7.76 13.46
C PHE A 208 -5.38 8.52 13.12
N ARG A 209 -5.80 9.47 13.96
CA ARG A 209 -7.01 10.27 13.71
C ARG A 209 -6.84 11.19 12.49
N GLU A 210 -5.70 11.84 12.34
CA GLU A 210 -5.41 12.72 11.21
C GLU A 210 -5.37 11.95 9.88
N SER A 211 -4.96 10.68 9.89
CA SER A 211 -4.90 9.88 8.66
C SER A 211 -6.27 9.65 8.01
N LYS A 212 -7.38 9.78 8.75
CA LYS A 212 -8.74 9.70 8.19
C LYS A 212 -9.02 10.76 7.12
N THR A 213 -8.37 11.90 7.22
CA THR A 213 -8.57 13.03 6.29
C THR A 213 -7.40 13.22 5.33
N ALA A 214 -6.31 12.45 5.52
CA ALA A 214 -5.11 12.57 4.72
C ALA A 214 -5.20 11.84 3.36
N GLY A 215 -6.23 11.00 3.17
CA GLY A 215 -6.40 10.20 1.95
C GLY A 215 -5.18 9.31 1.67
N ASN A 216 -4.87 9.12 0.40
CA ASN A 216 -3.77 8.25 -0.05
C ASN A 216 -2.36 8.76 0.33
N LYS A 217 -2.23 9.97 0.88
CA LYS A 217 -0.94 10.48 1.34
C LYS A 217 -0.50 9.84 2.66
N GLY A 218 -1.48 9.40 3.47
CA GLY A 218 -1.23 8.91 4.82
C GLY A 218 -0.64 9.97 5.73
N VAL A 219 -0.36 9.59 6.97
CA VAL A 219 0.30 10.44 7.99
C VAL A 219 1.56 9.73 8.47
N SER A 220 2.68 10.46 8.52
CA SER A 220 3.94 9.93 9.06
C SER A 220 4.17 10.44 10.47
N VAL A 221 4.56 9.53 11.36
CA VAL A 221 4.92 9.84 12.75
C VAL A 221 6.18 9.09 13.13
N GLN A 222 6.98 9.68 14.01
CA GLN A 222 8.14 9.02 14.62
C GLN A 222 7.87 8.81 16.10
N ASP A 223 7.94 7.57 16.54
CA ASP A 223 7.62 7.15 17.89
C ASP A 223 8.75 6.30 18.48
N ARG A 224 8.83 6.29 19.81
CA ARG A 224 9.79 5.47 20.56
C ARG A 224 9.10 4.24 21.12
N ASN A 225 9.66 3.07 20.82
CA ASN A 225 9.30 1.84 21.52
C ASN A 225 10.35 1.52 22.60
N VAL A 226 9.89 1.10 23.76
CA VAL A 226 10.72 0.86 24.97
C VAL A 226 10.68 -0.62 25.33
N PHE A 227 11.85 -1.22 25.44
CA PHE A 227 12.04 -2.63 25.83
C PHE A 227 13.07 -2.72 26.94
N GLY A 228 12.63 -2.77 28.19
CA GLY A 228 13.52 -2.68 29.33
C GLY A 228 14.26 -1.34 29.34
N GLU A 229 15.59 -1.37 29.17
CA GLU A 229 16.43 -0.17 29.09
C GLU A 229 16.65 0.32 27.65
N ASP A 230 16.27 -0.48 26.64
CA ASP A 230 16.48 -0.15 25.23
C ASP A 230 15.33 0.72 24.68
N VAL A 231 15.68 1.73 23.89
CA VAL A 231 14.75 2.58 23.17
C VAL A 231 15.03 2.48 21.66
N ILE A 232 14.01 2.10 20.91
CA ILE A 232 14.06 2.01 19.45
C ILE A 232 13.18 3.12 18.86
N TRP A 233 13.73 3.90 17.93
CA TRP A 233 12.98 4.88 17.18
C TRP A 233 12.33 4.23 15.97
N LEU A 234 11.04 4.40 15.83
CA LEU A 234 10.25 3.89 14.71
C LEU A 234 9.74 5.04 13.86
N SER A 235 9.87 4.91 12.55
CA SER A 235 9.16 5.74 11.58
C SER A 235 7.94 4.96 11.11
N ILE A 236 6.76 5.51 11.34
CA ILE A 236 5.47 4.87 11.08
C ILE A 236 4.71 5.72 10.07
N LYS A 237 4.26 5.13 8.97
CA LYS A 237 3.37 5.77 8.00
C LYS A 237 2.01 5.10 8.03
N ILE A 238 0.98 5.86 8.36
CA ILE A 238 -0.36 5.40 8.71
C ILE A 238 -1.33 5.78 7.59
N PHE A 239 -2.15 4.82 7.17
CA PHE A 239 -3.21 5.00 6.18
C PHE A 239 -4.54 4.53 6.78
N TYR A 240 -5.55 5.35 6.65
CA TYR A 240 -6.91 4.98 7.02
C TYR A 240 -7.50 4.05 5.96
N LEU A 241 -8.16 2.98 6.39
CA LEU A 241 -8.83 2.02 5.50
C LEU A 241 -10.35 2.15 5.57
N ALA A 242 -10.93 2.00 6.76
CA ALA A 242 -12.38 2.06 6.93
C ALA A 242 -12.80 2.32 8.37
N SER A 243 -14.08 2.67 8.56
CA SER A 243 -14.74 2.71 9.88
C SER A 243 -15.68 1.53 10.04
N ARG A 244 -15.71 0.96 11.23
CA ARG A 244 -16.70 0.01 11.76
C ARG A 244 -17.49 0.67 12.88
N GLU A 245 -18.52 -0.02 13.39
CA GLU A 245 -19.39 0.53 14.44
C GLU A 245 -18.60 1.04 15.65
N ASP A 246 -17.64 0.26 16.15
CA ASP A 246 -16.90 0.53 17.38
C ASP A 246 -15.49 1.09 17.18
N CYS A 247 -14.93 1.02 15.95
CA CYS A 247 -13.54 1.37 15.69
C CYS A 247 -13.29 1.80 14.24
N SER A 248 -12.10 2.33 14.04
CA SER A 248 -11.56 2.59 12.70
C SER A 248 -10.37 1.69 12.43
N ILE A 249 -10.25 1.23 11.20
CA ILE A 249 -9.20 0.30 10.75
C ILE A 249 -8.17 1.07 9.95
N TYR A 250 -6.92 0.76 10.21
CA TYR A 250 -5.77 1.40 9.61
C TYR A 250 -4.73 0.38 9.18
N TYR A 251 -4.02 0.70 8.14
CA TYR A 251 -2.79 0.06 7.74
C TYR A 251 -1.62 0.95 8.10
N ALA A 252 -0.51 0.38 8.55
CA ALA A 252 0.71 1.14 8.77
C ALA A 252 1.94 0.38 8.30
N SER A 253 2.88 1.11 7.68
CA SER A 253 4.24 0.64 7.45
C SER A 253 5.15 1.18 8.53
N VAL A 254 6.05 0.32 9.03
CA VAL A 254 6.94 0.60 10.16
C VAL A 254 8.38 0.30 9.76
N SER A 255 9.29 1.21 10.04
CA SER A 255 10.72 1.04 9.84
C SER A 255 11.52 1.53 11.05
N ASP A 256 12.68 0.92 11.28
CA ASP A 256 13.63 1.40 12.29
C ASP A 256 14.33 2.66 11.80
N SER A 257 14.23 3.73 12.57
CA SER A 257 14.88 5.03 12.30
C SER A 257 15.92 5.41 13.35
N SER A 258 16.33 4.49 14.19
CA SER A 258 17.25 4.74 15.33
C SER A 258 18.60 5.32 14.89
N GLU A 259 19.17 4.87 13.78
CA GLU A 259 20.42 5.42 13.24
C GLU A 259 20.26 6.87 12.81
N GLN A 260 19.17 7.20 12.12
CA GLN A 260 18.89 8.58 11.66
C GLN A 260 18.69 9.53 12.83
N MET A 261 17.99 9.09 13.87
CA MET A 261 17.76 9.89 15.07
C MET A 261 19.02 10.04 15.92
N GLY A 262 19.89 9.03 15.96
CA GLY A 262 21.18 9.10 16.60
C GLY A 262 22.14 10.12 15.96
N VAL A 263 22.06 10.32 14.66
CA VAL A 263 22.82 11.34 13.93
C VAL A 263 22.25 12.73 14.20
N LEU A 264 20.94 12.90 14.20
CA LEU A 264 20.28 14.19 14.48
C LEU A 264 20.53 14.68 15.91
N SER A 265 20.57 13.79 16.90
CA SER A 265 20.87 14.14 18.28
C SER A 265 22.31 14.66 18.47
N LYS A 266 23.26 14.17 17.66
CA LYS A 266 24.66 14.62 17.70
C LYS A 266 24.90 15.95 16.98
N LEU A 267 24.00 16.32 16.04
CA LEU A 267 24.08 17.61 15.32
C LEU A 267 23.45 18.77 16.07
N ASN A 268 22.60 18.48 17.06
CA ASN A 268 21.91 19.49 17.87
C ASN A 268 22.61 19.74 19.26
N MET A 269 23.76 19.17 19.49
CA MET A 269 24.67 19.47 20.59
C MET A 269 25.78 20.42 20.13
#